data_de7c4fd45a4b57aea3ee668a10a6dfce
#
_entry.id   de7c4fd45a4b57aea3ee668a10a6dfce
#
_cell.length_a   1.000
_cell.length_b   1.000
_cell.length_c   1.000
_cell.angle_alpha   90.00
_cell.angle_beta   90.00
_cell.angle_gamma   90.00
#
_symmetry.space_group_name_H-M   'P 1'
#
loop_
_entity.id
_entity.type
_entity.pdbx_description
1 polymer ?
#
loop_
_entity_poly.entity_id
_entity_poly.type
_entity_poly.pdbx_seq_one_letter_code
_entity_poly.pdbx_strand_id
1 'polypeptide(L)'
;MNAIKNITIGHTKRLCRPVGLTVLANLINIVPFCLSIEAVRIVFNTFDGSGRPLDTVRLWYIFGVMACYMIVMALAERASYRSNFRGAYEMSASGRLSLAEHLRKLSLGFLSQRDPGDLSSMLITDFSMAETGISHHLPQLMGAVVMPVLAFASLIWIDWRMAVAMFAALPLALFILWVSTSVQKKLSGSQVQAKINAGSRFEEYLQGIRVVKAYNLLGAHFDRLRDAFAELRRACIRQEAQLGPFVLLSIALVRAGLTLMVLCGTYLLLSGDLSLPIFILFLVVGSRVFDPLTSALTNFAEFRYFSIAGGRILTLMDEPEMRGELQSPVTGDICFEHVSFAYRDKEVLHDVSITLSKNSLTALVGPSGSGKSTVMKLCARFYDPQKGRVFFGDLPMDKINPESLMSHISMVFQDVYLFQDTVRNNIRFGKAGATDDEIIVAAQKACCHDFIMQLPQGYD
;
A
#
# COMPACT_ATOMS: atom_id res chain seq x y z
N MET A 1 -13.31 2.40 9.12
CA MET A 1 -13.43 3.29 7.95
C MET A 1 -12.08 3.80 7.45
N ASN A 2 -11.17 4.24 8.31
CA ASN A 2 -9.83 4.71 7.88
C ASN A 2 -8.97 3.63 7.21
N ALA A 3 -8.99 2.37 7.67
CA ALA A 3 -8.18 1.31 7.09
C ALA A 3 -8.54 0.99 5.63
N ILE A 4 -9.84 0.91 5.30
CA ILE A 4 -10.29 0.69 3.91
C ILE A 4 -9.94 1.89 3.03
N LYS A 5 -10.12 3.13 3.54
CA LYS A 5 -9.72 4.35 2.85
C LYS A 5 -8.22 4.33 2.52
N ASN A 6 -7.39 3.92 3.48
CA ASN A 6 -5.94 3.82 3.29
C ASN A 6 -5.58 2.78 2.22
N ILE A 7 -6.09 1.55 2.34
CA ILE A 7 -5.81 0.48 1.37
C ILE A 7 -6.23 0.87 -0.05
N THR A 8 -7.34 1.59 -0.19
CA THR A 8 -7.86 2.04 -1.49
C THR A 8 -7.26 3.36 -1.97
N ILE A 9 -6.28 3.88 -1.25
CA ILE A 9 -5.63 5.17 -1.56
C ILE A 9 -6.70 6.26 -1.82
N GLY A 10 -7.73 6.30 -0.95
CA GLY A 10 -8.85 7.25 -1.04
C GLY A 10 -9.99 6.88 -2.00
N HIS A 11 -9.81 5.92 -2.89
CA HIS A 11 -10.77 5.57 -3.96
C HIS A 11 -11.81 4.51 -3.55
N THR A 12 -12.45 4.63 -2.40
CA THR A 12 -13.39 3.65 -1.85
C THR A 12 -14.57 3.32 -2.78
N LYS A 13 -15.05 4.28 -3.58
CA LYS A 13 -16.18 4.07 -4.53
C LYS A 13 -15.86 3.04 -5.62
N ARG A 14 -14.59 2.89 -6.02
CA ARG A 14 -14.18 1.90 -7.02
C ARG A 14 -14.28 0.46 -6.53
N LEU A 15 -14.44 0.24 -5.23
CA LEU A 15 -14.65 -1.08 -4.65
C LEU A 15 -16.09 -1.62 -4.82
N CYS A 16 -17.10 -0.79 -5.08
CA CYS A 16 -18.49 -1.23 -5.10
C CYS A 16 -18.72 -2.40 -6.06
N ARG A 17 -18.15 -2.34 -7.27
CA ARG A 17 -18.30 -3.41 -8.27
C ARG A 17 -17.54 -4.69 -7.90
N PRO A 18 -16.24 -4.66 -7.52
CA PRO A 18 -15.52 -5.84 -7.03
C PRO A 18 -16.20 -6.51 -5.85
N VAL A 19 -16.58 -5.72 -4.84
CA VAL A 19 -17.27 -6.22 -3.64
C VAL A 19 -18.62 -6.85 -3.99
N GLY A 20 -19.43 -6.17 -4.82
CA GLY A 20 -20.74 -6.71 -5.24
C GLY A 20 -20.62 -8.05 -5.98
N LEU A 21 -19.65 -8.18 -6.91
CA LEU A 21 -19.40 -9.43 -7.61
C LEU A 21 -18.87 -10.53 -6.69
N THR A 22 -18.04 -10.19 -5.71
CA THR A 22 -17.55 -11.17 -4.72
C THR A 22 -18.69 -11.66 -3.83
N VAL A 23 -19.56 -10.77 -3.36
CA VAL A 23 -20.75 -11.16 -2.59
C VAL A 23 -21.67 -12.04 -3.44
N LEU A 24 -21.90 -11.69 -4.69
CA LEU A 24 -22.71 -12.49 -5.61
C LEU A 24 -22.09 -13.88 -5.85
N ALA A 25 -20.79 -13.98 -6.08
CA ALA A 25 -20.10 -15.25 -6.21
C ALA A 25 -20.23 -16.11 -4.95
N ASN A 26 -20.06 -15.51 -3.76
CA ASN A 26 -20.26 -16.20 -2.48
C ASN A 26 -21.72 -16.70 -2.30
N LEU A 27 -22.73 -15.93 -2.71
CA LEU A 27 -24.12 -16.37 -2.70
C LEU A 27 -24.37 -17.55 -3.63
N ILE A 28 -23.80 -17.49 -4.83
CA ILE A 28 -23.86 -18.60 -5.81
C ILE A 28 -23.22 -19.86 -5.22
N ASN A 29 -22.11 -19.77 -4.52
CA ASN A 29 -21.41 -20.89 -3.89
C ASN A 29 -22.24 -21.64 -2.82
N ILE A 30 -23.36 -21.11 -2.35
CA ILE A 30 -24.25 -21.76 -1.39
C ILE A 30 -25.12 -22.84 -2.07
N VAL A 31 -25.49 -22.66 -3.33
CA VAL A 31 -26.45 -23.53 -4.04
C VAL A 31 -26.01 -25.01 -4.11
N PRO A 32 -24.73 -25.34 -4.40
CA PRO A 32 -24.28 -26.75 -4.37
C PRO A 32 -24.49 -27.42 -3.02
N PHE A 33 -24.36 -26.69 -1.92
CA PHE A 33 -24.65 -27.23 -0.59
C PHE A 33 -26.14 -27.59 -0.45
N CYS A 34 -27.04 -26.71 -0.90
CA CYS A 34 -28.47 -26.99 -0.88
C CYS A 34 -28.83 -28.23 -1.73
N LEU A 35 -28.24 -28.38 -2.91
CA LEU A 35 -28.44 -29.52 -3.77
C LEU A 35 -27.88 -30.82 -3.15
N SER A 36 -26.71 -30.75 -2.50
CA SER A 36 -26.13 -31.89 -1.79
C SER A 36 -27.01 -32.34 -0.64
N ILE A 37 -27.68 -31.43 0.07
CA ILE A 37 -28.65 -31.75 1.12
C ILE A 37 -29.81 -32.54 0.59
N GLU A 38 -30.38 -32.10 -0.53
CA GLU A 38 -31.54 -32.80 -1.12
C GLU A 38 -31.12 -34.20 -1.61
N ALA A 39 -29.90 -34.34 -2.17
CA ALA A 39 -29.37 -35.67 -2.53
C ALA A 39 -29.23 -36.58 -1.31
N VAL A 40 -28.67 -36.11 -0.21
CA VAL A 40 -28.56 -36.83 1.06
C VAL A 40 -29.95 -37.21 1.58
N ARG A 41 -30.93 -36.33 1.53
CA ARG A 41 -32.31 -36.58 1.95
C ARG A 41 -32.96 -37.69 1.15
N ILE A 42 -32.76 -37.72 -0.17
CA ILE A 42 -33.28 -38.80 -1.03
C ILE A 42 -32.69 -40.16 -0.65
N VAL A 43 -31.37 -40.21 -0.43
CA VAL A 43 -30.69 -41.42 0.00
C VAL A 43 -31.21 -41.92 1.36
N PHE A 44 -31.32 -41.02 2.34
CA PHE A 44 -31.80 -41.37 3.69
C PHE A 44 -33.24 -41.83 3.73
N ASN A 45 -34.13 -41.25 2.92
CA ASN A 45 -35.54 -41.67 2.84
C ASN A 45 -35.69 -43.12 2.36
N THR A 46 -34.66 -43.68 1.70
CA THR A 46 -34.64 -45.07 1.29
C THR A 46 -34.28 -46.02 2.45
N PHE A 47 -33.47 -45.53 3.41
CA PHE A 47 -33.01 -46.32 4.57
C PHE A 47 -33.91 -46.17 5.83
N ASP A 48 -34.90 -45.29 5.79
CA ASP A 48 -35.75 -44.92 6.94
C ASP A 48 -36.85 -45.99 7.25
N GLY A 49 -36.63 -47.25 6.82
CA GLY A 49 -37.57 -48.35 7.08
C GLY A 49 -38.88 -48.29 6.29
N SER A 50 -39.09 -47.26 5.48
CA SER A 50 -40.32 -47.04 4.72
C SER A 50 -40.45 -47.93 3.47
N GLY A 51 -39.43 -48.75 3.17
CA GLY A 51 -39.44 -49.65 2.02
C GLY A 51 -39.50 -48.94 0.64
N ARG A 52 -39.28 -47.67 0.58
CA ARG A 52 -39.33 -46.90 -0.67
C ARG A 52 -38.05 -47.18 -1.50
N PRO A 53 -38.20 -47.50 -2.80
CA PRO A 53 -37.05 -47.68 -3.66
C PRO A 53 -36.28 -46.36 -3.80
N LEU A 54 -34.95 -46.46 -3.99
CA LEU A 54 -34.09 -45.29 -4.22
C LEU A 54 -34.54 -44.55 -5.50
N ASP A 55 -34.89 -43.30 -5.38
CA ASP A 55 -35.25 -42.45 -6.53
C ASP A 55 -33.99 -42.03 -7.33
N THR A 56 -33.54 -43.01 -8.14
CA THR A 56 -32.34 -42.84 -8.98
C THR A 56 -32.54 -41.72 -10.03
N VAL A 57 -33.77 -41.54 -10.54
CA VAL A 57 -34.09 -40.53 -11.54
C VAL A 57 -33.87 -39.13 -10.95
N ARG A 58 -34.34 -38.91 -9.74
CA ARG A 58 -34.20 -37.61 -9.05
C ARG A 58 -32.74 -37.34 -8.67
N LEU A 59 -31.98 -38.39 -8.29
CA LEU A 59 -30.53 -38.24 -8.03
C LEU A 59 -29.77 -37.86 -9.31
N TRP A 60 -30.05 -38.49 -10.46
CA TRP A 60 -29.43 -38.12 -11.73
C TRP A 60 -29.82 -36.71 -12.17
N TYR A 61 -31.07 -36.31 -11.91
CA TYR A 61 -31.49 -34.92 -12.16
C TYR A 61 -30.68 -33.93 -11.31
N ILE A 62 -30.53 -34.16 -9.99
CA ILE A 62 -29.72 -33.31 -9.10
C ILE A 62 -28.28 -33.28 -9.58
N PHE A 63 -27.70 -34.44 -9.97
CA PHE A 63 -26.35 -34.52 -10.50
C PHE A 63 -26.19 -33.67 -11.77
N GLY A 64 -27.12 -33.77 -12.71
CA GLY A 64 -27.14 -32.96 -13.93
C GLY A 64 -27.25 -31.45 -13.65
N VAL A 65 -28.12 -31.07 -12.72
CA VAL A 65 -28.25 -29.67 -12.26
C VAL A 65 -26.95 -29.18 -11.61
N MET A 66 -26.32 -29.98 -10.76
CA MET A 66 -25.02 -29.63 -10.16
C MET A 66 -23.92 -29.46 -11.22
N ALA A 67 -23.87 -30.34 -12.21
CA ALA A 67 -22.89 -30.25 -13.30
C ALA A 67 -23.08 -28.97 -14.12
N CYS A 68 -24.32 -28.64 -14.47
CA CYS A 68 -24.63 -27.36 -15.15
C CYS A 68 -24.32 -26.16 -14.26
N TYR A 69 -24.63 -26.27 -12.97
CA TYR A 69 -24.39 -25.18 -12.02
C TYR A 69 -22.91 -24.91 -11.78
N MET A 70 -22.03 -25.91 -11.89
CA MET A 70 -20.57 -25.70 -11.84
C MET A 70 -20.09 -24.70 -12.89
N ILE A 71 -20.73 -24.69 -14.07
CA ILE A 71 -20.42 -23.70 -15.12
C ILE A 71 -20.80 -22.29 -14.64
N VAL A 72 -21.98 -22.15 -14.05
CA VAL A 72 -22.44 -20.85 -13.50
C VAL A 72 -21.50 -20.37 -12.38
N MET A 73 -21.11 -21.29 -11.48
CA MET A 73 -20.10 -21.01 -10.45
C MET A 73 -18.78 -20.53 -11.06
N ALA A 74 -18.24 -21.26 -12.02
CA ALA A 74 -16.99 -20.92 -12.68
C ALA A 74 -17.05 -19.54 -13.36
N LEU A 75 -18.18 -19.21 -14.00
CA LEU A 75 -18.40 -17.89 -14.60
C LEU A 75 -18.50 -16.77 -13.56
N ALA A 76 -19.20 -17.00 -12.46
CA ALA A 76 -19.34 -16.05 -11.37
C ALA A 76 -17.99 -15.80 -10.68
N GLU A 77 -17.25 -16.85 -10.36
CA GLU A 77 -15.90 -16.77 -9.79
C GLU A 77 -14.93 -16.04 -10.75
N ARG A 78 -14.97 -16.38 -12.04
CA ARG A 78 -14.16 -15.69 -13.05
C ARG A 78 -14.50 -14.21 -13.13
N ALA A 79 -15.78 -13.85 -13.05
CA ALA A 79 -16.21 -12.44 -13.08
C ALA A 79 -15.73 -11.69 -11.84
N SER A 80 -15.89 -12.29 -10.64
CA SER A 80 -15.41 -11.77 -9.37
C SER A 80 -13.89 -11.60 -9.39
N TYR A 81 -13.16 -12.66 -9.70
CA TYR A 81 -11.70 -12.67 -9.78
C TYR A 81 -11.18 -11.58 -10.74
N ARG A 82 -11.70 -11.56 -11.98
CA ARG A 82 -11.31 -10.57 -12.98
C ARG A 82 -11.58 -9.13 -12.51
N SER A 83 -12.71 -8.89 -11.84
CA SER A 83 -13.07 -7.57 -11.32
C SER A 83 -12.13 -7.14 -10.17
N ASN A 84 -11.80 -8.05 -9.25
CA ASN A 84 -10.93 -7.77 -8.12
C ASN A 84 -9.51 -7.45 -8.60
N PHE A 85 -8.92 -8.30 -9.44
CA PHE A 85 -7.55 -8.12 -9.93
C PHE A 85 -7.43 -6.92 -10.85
N ARG A 86 -8.29 -6.84 -11.89
CA ARG A 86 -8.24 -5.74 -12.83
C ARG A 86 -8.48 -4.39 -12.12
N GLY A 87 -9.45 -4.34 -11.21
CA GLY A 87 -9.74 -3.15 -10.43
C GLY A 87 -8.57 -2.72 -9.54
N ALA A 88 -7.89 -3.69 -8.90
CA ALA A 88 -6.72 -3.41 -8.07
C ALA A 88 -5.54 -2.86 -8.89
N TYR A 89 -5.20 -3.52 -10.01
CA TYR A 89 -4.08 -3.10 -10.87
C TYR A 89 -4.34 -1.77 -11.56
N GLU A 90 -5.54 -1.54 -12.10
CA GLU A 90 -5.90 -0.25 -12.70
C GLU A 90 -5.85 0.89 -11.68
N MET A 91 -6.32 0.65 -10.45
CA MET A 91 -6.27 1.64 -9.38
C MET A 91 -4.83 1.94 -8.96
N SER A 92 -4.00 0.92 -8.83
CA SER A 92 -2.60 1.08 -8.47
C SER A 92 -1.80 1.78 -9.57
N ALA A 93 -1.98 1.40 -10.84
CA ALA A 93 -1.31 2.06 -11.96
C ALA A 93 -1.69 3.55 -12.03
N SER A 94 -2.99 3.87 -11.94
CA SER A 94 -3.44 5.26 -11.90
C SER A 94 -2.93 6.01 -10.66
N GLY A 95 -2.86 5.35 -9.50
CA GLY A 95 -2.33 5.92 -8.28
C GLY A 95 -0.84 6.24 -8.37
N ARG A 96 -0.03 5.32 -8.92
CA ARG A 96 1.41 5.55 -9.16
C ARG A 96 1.64 6.77 -10.06
N LEU A 97 0.89 6.87 -11.16
CA LEU A 97 0.98 8.03 -12.06
C LEU A 97 0.55 9.32 -11.36
N SER A 98 -0.54 9.27 -10.57
CA SER A 98 -0.99 10.44 -9.81
C SER A 98 0.03 10.87 -8.77
N LEU A 99 0.68 9.91 -8.08
CA LEU A 99 1.74 10.23 -7.12
C LEU A 99 2.97 10.81 -7.82
N ALA A 100 3.39 10.25 -8.95
CA ALA A 100 4.51 10.78 -9.73
C ALA A 100 4.24 12.21 -10.20
N GLU A 101 3.02 12.49 -10.67
CA GLU A 101 2.60 13.84 -11.06
C GLU A 101 2.52 14.78 -9.87
N HIS A 102 2.05 14.31 -8.71
CA HIS A 102 2.05 15.09 -7.48
C HIS A 102 3.49 15.43 -7.03
N LEU A 103 4.41 14.44 -7.05
CA LEU A 103 5.83 14.68 -6.74
C LEU A 103 6.45 15.75 -7.63
N ARG A 104 6.09 15.79 -8.92
CA ARG A 104 6.56 16.81 -9.87
C ARG A 104 6.14 18.23 -9.45
N LYS A 105 5.00 18.36 -8.78
CA LYS A 105 4.44 19.65 -8.32
C LYS A 105 4.87 20.06 -6.92
N LEU A 106 5.54 19.18 -6.18
CA LEU A 106 6.08 19.52 -4.87
C LEU A 106 7.30 20.40 -5.00
N SER A 107 7.63 21.14 -3.92
CA SER A 107 8.82 21.96 -3.89
C SER A 107 10.09 21.11 -3.97
N LEU A 108 11.08 21.58 -4.74
CA LEU A 108 12.39 20.92 -4.81
C LEU A 108 13.06 20.88 -3.42
N GLY A 109 12.74 21.83 -2.56
CA GLY A 109 13.19 21.83 -1.19
C GLY A 109 12.64 20.67 -0.36
N PHE A 110 11.37 20.35 -0.50
CA PHE A 110 10.76 19.17 0.12
C PHE A 110 11.42 17.88 -0.40
N LEU A 111 11.56 17.75 -1.72
CA LEU A 111 12.16 16.57 -2.35
C LEU A 111 13.62 16.37 -1.94
N SER A 112 14.41 17.46 -1.80
CA SER A 112 15.81 17.38 -1.40
C SER A 112 16.04 16.94 0.05
N GLN A 113 15.00 17.00 0.89
CA GLN A 113 15.03 16.53 2.28
C GLN A 113 14.52 15.09 2.44
N ARG A 114 13.96 14.51 1.38
CA ARG A 114 13.46 13.13 1.37
C ARG A 114 14.53 12.20 0.80
N ASP A 115 14.55 11.01 1.35
CA ASP A 115 15.36 9.92 0.80
C ASP A 115 14.72 9.42 -0.52
N PRO A 116 15.43 9.46 -1.66
CA PRO A 116 14.95 8.92 -2.92
C PRO A 116 14.59 7.43 -2.84
N GLY A 117 15.29 6.66 -1.99
CA GLY A 117 15.00 5.25 -1.72
C GLY A 117 13.64 5.06 -1.06
N ASP A 118 13.23 5.96 -0.13
CA ASP A 118 11.92 5.93 0.50
C ASP A 118 10.81 6.23 -0.52
N LEU A 119 10.99 7.23 -1.39
CA LEU A 119 10.03 7.57 -2.45
C LEU A 119 9.90 6.44 -3.48
N SER A 120 11.02 5.82 -3.87
CA SER A 120 11.02 4.64 -4.75
C SER A 120 10.31 3.45 -4.10
N SER A 121 10.57 3.20 -2.81
CA SER A 121 9.88 2.16 -2.05
C SER A 121 8.37 2.39 -1.97
N MET A 122 7.91 3.63 -1.82
CA MET A 122 6.48 3.95 -1.87
C MET A 122 5.87 3.61 -3.24
N LEU A 123 6.50 4.04 -4.33
CA LEU A 123 6.01 3.81 -5.69
C LEU A 123 5.98 2.32 -6.08
N ILE A 124 6.93 1.52 -5.60
CA ILE A 124 7.06 0.11 -5.96
C ILE A 124 6.39 -0.77 -4.90
N THR A 125 6.86 -0.70 -3.66
CA THR A 125 6.49 -1.65 -2.61
C THR A 125 5.15 -1.31 -1.96
N ASP A 126 4.92 -0.05 -1.54
CA ASP A 126 3.70 0.31 -0.85
C ASP A 126 2.47 0.20 -1.76
N PHE A 127 2.60 0.57 -3.05
CA PHE A 127 1.53 0.34 -4.02
C PHE A 127 1.28 -1.14 -4.29
N SER A 128 2.32 -1.99 -4.36
CA SER A 128 2.15 -3.45 -4.50
C SER A 128 1.46 -4.06 -3.27
N MET A 129 1.75 -3.55 -2.08
CA MET A 129 1.02 -3.94 -0.88
C MET A 129 -0.46 -3.55 -0.95
N ALA A 130 -0.79 -2.34 -1.41
CA ALA A 130 -2.17 -1.91 -1.61
C ALA A 130 -2.89 -2.77 -2.67
N GLU A 131 -2.22 -3.11 -3.79
CA GLU A 131 -2.72 -4.04 -4.81
C GLU A 131 -3.11 -5.39 -4.20
N THR A 132 -2.19 -5.99 -3.42
CA THR A 132 -2.42 -7.29 -2.76
C THR A 132 -3.57 -7.19 -1.75
N GLY A 133 -3.63 -6.10 -0.99
CA GLY A 133 -4.72 -5.82 -0.05
C GLY A 133 -6.09 -5.79 -0.72
N ILE A 134 -6.19 -5.17 -1.90
CA ILE A 134 -7.45 -5.03 -2.64
C ILE A 134 -7.79 -6.31 -3.40
N SER A 135 -6.81 -6.92 -4.09
CA SER A 135 -7.07 -8.06 -4.98
C SER A 135 -7.35 -9.37 -4.23
N HIS A 136 -6.66 -9.61 -3.11
CA HIS A 136 -6.72 -10.87 -2.37
C HIS A 136 -7.43 -10.74 -1.01
N HIS A 137 -7.01 -9.79 -0.16
CA HIS A 137 -7.44 -9.77 1.23
C HIS A 137 -8.82 -9.15 1.43
N LEU A 138 -9.20 -8.16 0.62
CA LEU A 138 -10.52 -7.56 0.72
C LEU A 138 -11.63 -8.55 0.33
N PRO A 139 -11.53 -9.35 -0.76
CA PRO A 139 -12.48 -10.41 -1.05
C PRO A 139 -12.60 -11.47 0.05
N GLN A 140 -11.47 -11.86 0.65
CA GLN A 140 -11.47 -12.80 1.78
C GLN A 140 -12.22 -12.24 3.00
N LEU A 141 -12.01 -10.95 3.33
CA LEU A 141 -12.74 -10.29 4.41
C LEU A 141 -14.24 -10.25 4.13
N MET A 142 -14.64 -9.98 2.89
CA MET A 142 -16.06 -10.01 2.51
C MET A 142 -16.66 -11.41 2.67
N GLY A 143 -15.95 -12.43 2.20
CA GLY A 143 -16.33 -13.83 2.41
C GLY A 143 -16.43 -14.20 3.89
N ALA A 144 -15.48 -13.75 4.70
CA ALA A 144 -15.45 -13.99 6.14
C ALA A 144 -16.65 -13.40 6.90
N VAL A 145 -17.24 -12.32 6.41
CA VAL A 145 -18.44 -11.71 7.02
C VAL A 145 -19.72 -12.27 6.39
N VAL A 146 -19.79 -12.31 5.06
CA VAL A 146 -21.00 -12.65 4.34
C VAL A 146 -21.39 -14.12 4.53
N MET A 147 -20.43 -15.05 4.41
CA MET A 147 -20.71 -16.49 4.46
C MET A 147 -21.28 -16.96 5.82
N PRO A 148 -20.67 -16.62 6.97
CA PRO A 148 -21.25 -17.00 8.27
C PRO A 148 -22.61 -16.38 8.54
N VAL A 149 -22.83 -15.10 8.14
CA VAL A 149 -24.12 -14.41 8.34
C VAL A 149 -25.22 -15.09 7.53
N LEU A 150 -24.96 -15.38 6.26
CA LEU A 150 -25.92 -16.07 5.39
C LEU A 150 -26.20 -17.50 5.86
N ALA A 151 -25.14 -18.22 6.26
CA ALA A 151 -25.29 -19.56 6.81
C ALA A 151 -26.13 -19.54 8.09
N PHE A 152 -25.87 -18.64 9.03
CA PHE A 152 -26.68 -18.49 10.24
C PHE A 152 -28.14 -18.19 9.90
N ALA A 153 -28.39 -17.21 9.01
CA ALA A 153 -29.74 -16.83 8.59
C ALA A 153 -30.51 -17.99 7.91
N SER A 154 -29.82 -18.82 7.12
CA SER A 154 -30.46 -19.98 6.48
C SER A 154 -30.66 -21.15 7.45
N LEU A 155 -29.66 -21.46 8.28
CA LEU A 155 -29.70 -22.58 9.21
C LEU A 155 -30.70 -22.40 10.36
N ILE A 156 -30.93 -21.17 10.82
CA ILE A 156 -31.88 -20.88 11.89
C ILE A 156 -33.33 -21.26 11.52
N TRP A 157 -33.67 -21.20 10.23
CA TRP A 157 -34.98 -21.61 9.72
C TRP A 157 -35.12 -23.14 9.65
N ILE A 158 -34.03 -23.88 9.62
CA ILE A 158 -34.03 -25.34 9.56
C ILE A 158 -34.12 -25.93 10.98
N ASP A 159 -33.18 -25.56 11.84
CA ASP A 159 -33.24 -25.85 13.29
C ASP A 159 -32.45 -24.77 14.05
N TRP A 160 -33.16 -23.94 14.80
CA TRP A 160 -32.58 -22.84 15.53
C TRP A 160 -31.63 -23.29 16.65
N ARG A 161 -31.87 -24.47 17.26
CA ARG A 161 -31.07 -25.01 18.38
C ARG A 161 -29.66 -25.35 17.87
N MET A 162 -29.62 -26.03 16.75
CA MET A 162 -28.37 -26.40 16.07
C MET A 162 -27.60 -25.18 15.57
N ALA A 163 -28.30 -24.22 14.95
CA ALA A 163 -27.71 -22.98 14.46
C ALA A 163 -27.13 -22.17 15.62
N VAL A 164 -27.83 -21.99 16.71
CA VAL A 164 -27.33 -21.26 17.91
C VAL A 164 -26.12 -22.00 18.49
N ALA A 165 -26.15 -23.33 18.65
CA ALA A 165 -25.02 -24.09 19.16
C ALA A 165 -23.76 -23.94 18.30
N MET A 166 -23.93 -23.95 16.97
CA MET A 166 -22.84 -23.78 16.01
C MET A 166 -22.16 -22.41 16.08
N PHE A 167 -22.93 -21.35 16.27
CA PHE A 167 -22.42 -19.98 16.29
C PHE A 167 -22.20 -19.42 17.69
N ALA A 168 -22.48 -20.17 18.76
CA ALA A 168 -22.40 -19.73 20.16
C ALA A 168 -21.02 -19.21 20.56
N ALA A 169 -19.95 -19.83 20.07
CA ALA A 169 -18.58 -19.44 20.38
C ALA A 169 -18.06 -18.26 19.54
N LEU A 170 -18.73 -17.89 18.44
CA LEU A 170 -18.29 -16.85 17.54
C LEU A 170 -18.19 -15.45 18.19
N PRO A 171 -19.15 -14.97 18.99
CA PRO A 171 -19.05 -13.67 19.66
C PRO A 171 -17.82 -13.59 20.58
N LEU A 172 -17.51 -14.68 21.31
CA LEU A 172 -16.34 -14.75 22.18
C LEU A 172 -15.04 -14.73 21.37
N ALA A 173 -14.98 -15.44 20.25
CA ALA A 173 -13.82 -15.41 19.34
C ALA A 173 -13.56 -14.00 18.80
N LEU A 174 -14.62 -13.30 18.37
CA LEU A 174 -14.53 -11.92 17.88
C LEU A 174 -14.13 -10.94 19.01
N PHE A 175 -14.61 -11.14 20.23
CA PHE A 175 -14.22 -10.34 21.38
C PHE A 175 -12.72 -10.50 21.70
N ILE A 176 -12.20 -11.72 21.71
CA ILE A 176 -10.75 -11.97 21.92
C ILE A 176 -9.92 -11.31 20.83
N LEU A 177 -10.37 -11.40 19.59
CA LEU A 177 -9.70 -10.72 18.48
C LEU A 177 -9.72 -9.19 18.67
N TRP A 178 -10.83 -8.63 19.09
CA TRP A 178 -10.95 -7.20 19.36
C TRP A 178 -9.97 -6.75 20.47
N VAL A 179 -9.85 -7.51 21.55
CA VAL A 179 -8.88 -7.25 22.63
C VAL A 179 -7.45 -7.32 22.06
N SER A 180 -7.14 -8.30 21.19
CA SER A 180 -5.82 -8.45 20.60
C SER A 180 -5.38 -7.24 19.77
N THR A 181 -6.33 -6.46 19.19
CA THR A 181 -6.00 -5.27 18.39
C THR A 181 -5.25 -4.21 19.19
N SER A 182 -5.53 -4.07 20.48
CA SER A 182 -4.86 -3.11 21.37
C SER A 182 -3.41 -3.52 21.63
N VAL A 183 -3.18 -4.81 21.86
CA VAL A 183 -1.84 -5.39 22.01
C VAL A 183 -1.05 -5.26 20.70
N GLN A 184 -1.68 -5.58 19.58
CA GLN A 184 -1.07 -5.47 18.25
C GLN A 184 -0.63 -4.04 17.93
N LYS A 185 -1.43 -3.03 18.27
CA LYS A 185 -1.07 -1.62 18.01
C LYS A 185 0.28 -1.25 18.64
N LYS A 186 0.51 -1.68 19.87
CA LYS A 186 1.74 -1.40 20.61
C LYS A 186 2.95 -2.16 20.03
N LEU A 187 2.77 -3.43 19.70
CA LEU A 187 3.85 -4.31 19.24
C LEU A 187 4.27 -4.00 17.80
N SER A 188 3.30 -3.71 16.90
CA SER A 188 3.60 -3.38 15.51
C SER A 188 4.47 -2.13 15.38
N GLY A 189 4.28 -1.12 16.24
CA GLY A 189 5.13 0.08 16.25
C GLY A 189 6.60 -0.26 16.53
N SER A 190 6.84 -1.11 17.54
CA SER A 190 8.21 -1.56 17.90
C SER A 190 8.85 -2.39 16.77
N GLN A 191 8.10 -3.28 16.13
CA GLN A 191 8.62 -4.09 15.02
C GLN A 191 8.96 -3.22 13.79
N VAL A 192 8.09 -2.27 13.43
CA VAL A 192 8.33 -1.35 12.32
C VAL A 192 9.58 -0.51 12.60
N GLN A 193 9.75 0.00 13.80
CA GLN A 193 10.93 0.78 14.17
C GLN A 193 12.22 -0.06 14.12
N ALA A 194 12.18 -1.30 14.59
CA ALA A 194 13.32 -2.23 14.51
C ALA A 194 13.65 -2.55 13.03
N LYS A 195 12.64 -2.68 12.16
CA LYS A 195 12.83 -2.92 10.73
C LYS A 195 13.49 -1.72 10.05
N ILE A 196 13.05 -0.50 10.35
CA ILE A 196 13.64 0.75 9.84
C ILE A 196 15.09 0.85 10.30
N ASN A 197 15.36 0.64 11.59
CA ASN A 197 16.73 0.69 12.13
C ASN A 197 17.65 -0.34 11.45
N ALA A 198 17.20 -1.58 11.28
CA ALA A 198 17.97 -2.62 10.59
C ALA A 198 18.24 -2.26 9.13
N GLY A 199 17.26 -1.70 8.43
CA GLY A 199 17.40 -1.20 7.05
C GLY A 199 18.42 -0.07 6.95
N SER A 200 18.34 0.94 7.80
CA SER A 200 19.30 2.07 7.84
C SER A 200 20.73 1.60 8.15
N ARG A 201 20.90 0.64 9.09
CA ARG A 201 22.23 0.07 9.39
C ARG A 201 22.80 -0.76 8.25
N PHE A 202 21.93 -1.44 7.52
CA PHE A 202 22.34 -2.20 6.33
C PHE A 202 22.79 -1.25 5.21
N GLU A 203 22.07 -0.17 4.99
CA GLU A 203 22.42 0.85 4.02
C GLU A 203 23.73 1.56 4.39
N GLU A 204 23.91 1.99 5.64
CA GLU A 204 25.16 2.54 6.17
C GLU A 204 26.35 1.58 5.90
N TYR A 205 26.14 0.27 6.15
CA TYR A 205 27.16 -0.74 5.89
C TYR A 205 27.50 -0.86 4.41
N LEU A 206 26.51 -0.86 3.52
CA LEU A 206 26.72 -0.93 2.07
C LEU A 206 27.43 0.31 1.53
N GLN A 207 27.03 1.51 1.96
CA GLN A 207 27.69 2.76 1.55
C GLN A 207 29.12 2.82 2.06
N GLY A 208 29.35 2.38 3.28
CA GLY A 208 30.67 2.34 3.93
C GLY A 208 31.53 1.14 3.59
N ILE A 209 31.07 0.16 2.78
CA ILE A 209 31.76 -1.13 2.57
C ILE A 209 33.18 -0.98 2.04
N ARG A 210 33.43 0.03 1.21
CA ARG A 210 34.77 0.32 0.68
C ARG A 210 35.73 0.72 1.80
N VAL A 211 35.27 1.57 2.72
CA VAL A 211 36.06 2.03 3.89
C VAL A 211 36.29 0.86 4.83
N VAL A 212 35.24 0.09 5.14
CA VAL A 212 35.31 -1.10 6.00
C VAL A 212 36.35 -2.10 5.47
N LYS A 213 36.34 -2.36 4.15
CA LYS A 213 37.33 -3.23 3.50
C LYS A 213 38.74 -2.64 3.49
N ALA A 214 38.88 -1.35 3.17
CA ALA A 214 40.18 -0.68 3.09
C ALA A 214 40.93 -0.67 4.42
N TYR A 215 40.21 -0.53 5.54
CA TYR A 215 40.77 -0.46 6.88
C TYR A 215 40.64 -1.77 7.69
N ASN A 216 40.19 -2.85 7.06
CA ASN A 216 39.95 -4.16 7.70
C ASN A 216 39.09 -4.08 8.97
N LEU A 217 38.06 -3.24 8.97
CA LEU A 217 37.17 -2.97 10.10
C LEU A 217 35.97 -3.93 10.17
N LEU A 218 36.08 -5.11 9.55
CA LEU A 218 34.98 -6.07 9.40
C LEU A 218 34.31 -6.44 10.72
N GLY A 219 35.06 -6.54 11.84
CA GLY A 219 34.53 -6.95 13.14
C GLY A 219 33.56 -5.93 13.76
N ALA A 220 34.02 -4.70 14.02
CA ALA A 220 33.26 -3.71 14.79
C ALA A 220 32.00 -3.17 14.06
N HIS A 221 32.06 -2.98 12.74
CA HIS A 221 30.92 -2.53 11.97
C HIS A 221 29.92 -3.65 11.69
N PHE A 222 30.39 -4.90 11.55
CA PHE A 222 29.53 -6.06 11.42
C PHE A 222 28.72 -6.32 12.71
N ASP A 223 29.30 -6.07 13.88
CA ASP A 223 28.60 -6.23 15.15
C ASP A 223 27.37 -5.31 15.27
N ARG A 224 27.49 -4.04 14.87
CA ARG A 224 26.34 -3.11 14.86
C ARG A 224 25.21 -3.58 13.96
N LEU A 225 25.55 -4.07 12.77
CA LEU A 225 24.59 -4.62 11.83
C LEU A 225 23.94 -5.90 12.38
N ARG A 226 24.77 -6.81 12.94
CA ARG A 226 24.30 -8.03 13.59
C ARG A 226 23.35 -7.73 14.73
N ASP A 227 23.66 -6.75 15.57
CA ASP A 227 22.82 -6.35 16.70
C ASP A 227 21.50 -5.75 16.26
N ALA A 228 21.47 -4.93 15.19
CA ALA A 228 20.26 -4.40 14.60
C ALA A 228 19.35 -5.50 14.01
N PHE A 229 19.92 -6.49 13.32
CA PHE A 229 19.16 -7.66 12.86
C PHE A 229 18.69 -8.57 14.01
N ALA A 230 19.52 -8.70 15.08
CA ALA A 230 19.12 -9.43 16.27
C ALA A 230 17.97 -8.74 17.02
N GLU A 231 17.94 -7.41 17.05
CA GLU A 231 16.82 -6.61 17.59
C GLU A 231 15.56 -6.81 16.75
N LEU A 232 15.66 -6.72 15.42
CA LEU A 232 14.55 -6.99 14.52
C LEU A 232 13.99 -8.40 14.72
N ARG A 233 14.86 -9.41 14.77
CA ARG A 233 14.46 -10.79 15.07
C ARG A 233 13.71 -10.90 16.39
N ARG A 234 14.23 -10.28 17.46
CA ARG A 234 13.58 -10.28 18.78
C ARG A 234 12.23 -9.57 18.75
N ALA A 235 12.11 -8.47 18.01
CA ALA A 235 10.85 -7.75 17.85
C ALA A 235 9.80 -8.59 17.09
N CYS A 236 10.21 -9.27 16.01
CA CYS A 236 9.33 -10.18 15.26
C CYS A 236 8.87 -11.37 16.14
N ILE A 237 9.80 -12.05 16.82
CA ILE A 237 9.47 -13.17 17.70
C ILE A 237 8.52 -12.70 18.82
N ARG A 238 8.77 -11.54 19.43
CA ARG A 238 7.91 -11.00 20.49
C ARG A 238 6.50 -10.70 19.97
N GLN A 239 6.38 -10.16 18.75
CA GLN A 239 5.09 -9.90 18.14
C GLN A 239 4.33 -11.22 17.92
N GLU A 240 4.94 -12.21 17.27
CA GLU A 240 4.31 -13.51 17.01
C GLU A 240 3.96 -14.25 18.31
N ALA A 241 4.87 -14.28 19.28
CA ALA A 241 4.65 -14.95 20.56
C ALA A 241 3.51 -14.33 21.38
N GLN A 242 3.26 -13.02 21.25
CA GLN A 242 2.20 -12.34 22.00
C GLN A 242 0.87 -12.30 21.24
N LEU A 243 0.89 -12.23 19.90
CA LEU A 243 -0.34 -12.19 19.09
C LEU A 243 -0.83 -13.57 18.69
N GLY A 244 0.08 -14.50 18.41
CA GLY A 244 -0.26 -15.85 17.99
C GLY A 244 -1.27 -16.55 18.92
N PRO A 245 -1.10 -16.54 20.24
CA PRO A 245 -2.06 -17.14 21.16
C PRO A 245 -3.49 -16.60 21.04
N PHE A 246 -3.66 -15.27 20.83
CA PHE A 246 -4.99 -14.68 20.63
C PHE A 246 -5.64 -15.16 19.32
N VAL A 247 -4.87 -15.21 18.25
CA VAL A 247 -5.35 -15.69 16.95
C VAL A 247 -5.69 -17.18 17.04
N LEU A 248 -4.79 -18.00 17.58
CA LEU A 248 -5.01 -19.45 17.75
C LEU A 248 -6.21 -19.73 18.63
N LEU A 249 -6.37 -19.01 19.76
CA LEU A 249 -7.52 -19.15 20.65
C LEU A 249 -8.83 -18.75 19.95
N SER A 250 -8.82 -17.67 19.15
CA SER A 250 -9.98 -17.26 18.35
C SER A 250 -10.36 -18.33 17.32
N ILE A 251 -9.38 -18.91 16.62
CA ILE A 251 -9.61 -20.02 15.68
C ILE A 251 -10.16 -21.26 16.41
N ALA A 252 -9.56 -21.61 17.55
CA ALA A 252 -10.01 -22.74 18.35
C ALA A 252 -11.47 -22.56 18.84
N LEU A 253 -11.85 -21.34 19.24
CA LEU A 253 -13.24 -21.03 19.63
C LEU A 253 -14.20 -21.11 18.44
N VAL A 254 -13.81 -20.59 17.28
CA VAL A 254 -14.63 -20.74 16.07
C VAL A 254 -14.86 -22.21 15.76
N ARG A 255 -13.82 -23.05 15.85
CA ARG A 255 -13.95 -24.51 15.64
C ARG A 255 -14.69 -25.22 16.77
N ALA A 256 -14.62 -24.71 18.00
CA ALA A 256 -15.41 -25.24 19.12
C ALA A 256 -16.93 -25.13 18.89
N GLY A 257 -17.38 -24.16 18.09
CA GLY A 257 -18.77 -24.07 17.63
C GLY A 257 -19.24 -25.33 16.89
N LEU A 258 -18.36 -25.93 16.05
CA LEU A 258 -18.67 -27.22 15.40
C LEU A 258 -18.83 -28.34 16.44
N THR A 259 -17.93 -28.39 17.43
CA THR A 259 -17.99 -29.39 18.51
C THR A 259 -19.29 -29.25 19.32
N LEU A 260 -19.66 -28.01 19.69
CA LEU A 260 -20.92 -27.72 20.40
C LEU A 260 -22.14 -28.14 19.58
N MET A 261 -22.13 -27.86 18.28
CA MET A 261 -23.17 -28.27 17.36
C MET A 261 -23.28 -29.79 17.26
N VAL A 262 -22.16 -30.52 17.20
CA VAL A 262 -22.16 -32.01 17.18
C VAL A 262 -22.74 -32.55 18.50
N LEU A 263 -22.35 -32.03 19.64
CA LEU A 263 -22.87 -32.45 20.94
C LEU A 263 -24.38 -32.18 21.07
N CYS A 264 -24.80 -30.96 20.72
CA CYS A 264 -26.24 -30.61 20.73
C CYS A 264 -27.03 -31.48 19.76
N GLY A 265 -26.51 -31.67 18.53
CA GLY A 265 -27.17 -32.47 17.50
C GLY A 265 -27.28 -33.95 17.87
N THR A 266 -26.23 -34.50 18.46
CA THR A 266 -26.27 -35.89 18.97
C THR A 266 -27.31 -36.08 20.05
N TYR A 267 -27.42 -35.12 21.01
CA TYR A 267 -28.42 -35.14 22.03
C TYR A 267 -29.85 -35.08 21.44
N LEU A 268 -30.09 -34.14 20.50
CA LEU A 268 -31.40 -33.96 19.86
C LEU A 268 -31.75 -35.17 18.96
N LEU A 269 -30.77 -35.81 18.34
CA LEU A 269 -30.97 -37.01 17.53
C LEU A 269 -31.39 -38.20 18.40
N LEU A 270 -30.72 -38.40 19.55
CA LEU A 270 -31.05 -39.44 20.50
C LEU A 270 -32.43 -39.25 21.19
N SER A 271 -32.82 -37.98 21.38
CA SER A 271 -34.16 -37.62 21.91
C SER A 271 -35.28 -37.78 20.87
N GLY A 272 -34.94 -38.04 19.61
CA GLY A 272 -35.92 -38.14 18.52
C GLY A 272 -36.44 -36.78 18.00
N ASP A 273 -35.91 -35.68 18.50
CA ASP A 273 -36.33 -34.32 18.14
C ASP A 273 -35.66 -33.80 16.86
N LEU A 274 -34.63 -34.48 16.32
CA LEU A 274 -33.87 -34.11 15.13
C LEU A 274 -33.78 -35.30 14.18
N SER A 275 -34.03 -35.04 12.91
CA SER A 275 -33.80 -36.11 11.89
C SER A 275 -32.35 -36.21 11.48
N LEU A 276 -31.87 -37.42 11.19
CA LEU A 276 -30.51 -37.71 10.79
C LEU A 276 -30.06 -36.90 9.53
N PRO A 277 -30.88 -36.70 8.48
CA PRO A 277 -30.54 -35.84 7.36
C PRO A 277 -30.23 -34.40 7.73
N ILE A 278 -30.98 -33.83 8.66
CA ILE A 278 -30.74 -32.46 9.15
C ILE A 278 -29.41 -32.40 9.92
N PHE A 279 -29.12 -33.40 10.75
CA PHE A 279 -27.85 -33.48 11.46
C PHE A 279 -26.65 -33.52 10.51
N ILE A 280 -26.73 -34.36 9.47
CA ILE A 280 -25.68 -34.45 8.43
C ILE A 280 -25.54 -33.12 7.68
N LEU A 281 -26.64 -32.45 7.37
CA LEU A 281 -26.62 -31.13 6.78
C LEU A 281 -25.77 -30.16 7.60
N PHE A 282 -26.05 -30.06 8.90
CA PHE A 282 -25.31 -29.19 9.80
C PHE A 282 -23.82 -29.56 9.89
N LEU A 283 -23.46 -30.85 9.83
CA LEU A 283 -22.09 -31.31 9.77
C LEU A 283 -21.37 -30.82 8.50
N VAL A 284 -22.01 -31.00 7.34
CA VAL A 284 -21.43 -30.59 6.05
C VAL A 284 -21.25 -29.07 5.96
N VAL A 285 -22.29 -28.31 6.29
CA VAL A 285 -22.23 -26.86 6.28
C VAL A 285 -21.24 -26.34 7.33
N GLY A 286 -21.30 -26.91 8.55
CA GLY A 286 -20.44 -26.51 9.66
C GLY A 286 -18.96 -26.74 9.39
N SER A 287 -18.60 -27.78 8.63
CA SER A 287 -17.22 -28.06 8.26
C SER A 287 -16.60 -26.99 7.34
N ARG A 288 -17.42 -26.21 6.63
CA ARG A 288 -16.98 -25.26 5.59
C ARG A 288 -17.27 -23.80 5.90
N VAL A 289 -18.33 -23.52 6.65
CA VAL A 289 -18.84 -22.14 6.85
C VAL A 289 -17.83 -21.23 7.52
N PHE A 290 -16.95 -21.78 8.34
CA PHE A 290 -15.94 -21.02 9.06
C PHE A 290 -14.58 -20.89 8.36
N ASP A 291 -14.37 -21.54 7.22
CA ASP A 291 -13.10 -21.47 6.48
C ASP A 291 -12.74 -20.03 6.07
N PRO A 292 -13.66 -19.23 5.49
CA PRO A 292 -13.35 -17.82 5.15
C PRO A 292 -13.03 -16.98 6.39
N LEU A 293 -13.72 -17.22 7.49
CA LEU A 293 -13.49 -16.51 8.75
C LEU A 293 -12.10 -16.87 9.32
N THR A 294 -11.74 -18.15 9.34
CA THR A 294 -10.44 -18.62 9.79
C THR A 294 -9.31 -18.01 8.96
N SER A 295 -9.47 -17.98 7.62
CA SER A 295 -8.50 -17.32 6.74
C SER A 295 -8.38 -15.82 7.02
N ALA A 296 -9.49 -15.12 7.25
CA ALA A 296 -9.47 -13.70 7.58
C ALA A 296 -8.79 -13.44 8.94
N LEU A 297 -9.00 -14.30 9.94
CA LEU A 297 -8.34 -14.21 11.24
C LEU A 297 -6.83 -14.42 11.12
N THR A 298 -6.39 -15.38 10.32
CA THR A 298 -4.97 -15.67 10.09
C THR A 298 -4.28 -14.48 9.40
N ASN A 299 -4.94 -13.87 8.41
CA ASN A 299 -4.39 -12.78 7.61
C ASN A 299 -4.67 -11.38 8.19
N PHE A 300 -5.22 -11.31 9.40
CA PHE A 300 -5.60 -10.03 10.02
C PHE A 300 -4.40 -9.09 10.23
N ALA A 301 -3.22 -9.62 10.54
CA ALA A 301 -2.00 -8.85 10.69
C ALA A 301 -1.57 -8.19 9.37
N GLU A 302 -1.65 -8.92 8.25
CA GLU A 302 -1.28 -8.42 6.92
C GLU A 302 -2.16 -7.27 6.47
N PHE A 303 -3.47 -7.34 6.72
CA PHE A 303 -4.41 -6.27 6.40
C PHE A 303 -3.98 -4.93 7.01
N ARG A 304 -3.35 -4.96 8.18
CA ARG A 304 -2.83 -3.77 8.82
C ARG A 304 -1.59 -3.21 8.11
N TYR A 305 -0.70 -4.06 7.62
CA TYR A 305 0.45 -3.60 6.82
C TYR A 305 -0.02 -2.88 5.56
N PHE A 306 -1.03 -3.40 4.86
CA PHE A 306 -1.62 -2.73 3.70
C PHE A 306 -2.22 -1.37 4.05
N SER A 307 -2.87 -1.26 5.20
CA SER A 307 -3.41 0.02 5.68
C SER A 307 -2.31 1.04 6.01
N ILE A 308 -1.18 0.61 6.56
CA ILE A 308 -0.03 1.49 6.85
C ILE A 308 0.60 1.95 5.53
N ALA A 309 0.85 1.06 4.58
CA ALA A 309 1.42 1.37 3.28
C ALA A 309 0.56 2.40 2.53
N GLY A 310 -0.74 2.16 2.43
CA GLY A 310 -1.65 3.13 1.82
C GLY A 310 -1.77 4.46 2.58
N GLY A 311 -1.63 4.42 3.92
CA GLY A 311 -1.58 5.64 4.74
C GLY A 311 -0.37 6.50 4.44
N ARG A 312 0.82 5.91 4.21
CA ARG A 312 2.04 6.63 3.80
C ARG A 312 1.84 7.31 2.45
N ILE A 313 1.26 6.60 1.47
CA ILE A 313 0.95 7.17 0.15
C ILE A 313 0.01 8.38 0.30
N LEU A 314 -1.08 8.25 1.07
CA LEU A 314 -2.03 9.33 1.29
C LEU A 314 -1.38 10.54 1.99
N THR A 315 -0.54 10.31 3.00
CA THR A 315 0.19 11.39 3.67
C THR A 315 1.07 12.16 2.70
N LEU A 316 1.72 11.48 1.76
CA LEU A 316 2.54 12.14 0.73
C LEU A 316 1.67 12.87 -0.30
N MET A 317 0.51 12.32 -0.67
CA MET A 317 -0.45 12.97 -1.57
C MET A 317 -1.14 14.20 -0.94
N ASP A 318 -1.17 14.29 0.39
CA ASP A 318 -1.74 15.42 1.12
C ASP A 318 -0.72 16.59 1.30
N GLU A 319 0.56 16.37 0.91
CA GLU A 319 1.56 17.46 0.97
C GLU A 319 1.18 18.59 0.00
N PRO A 320 1.36 19.86 0.43
CA PRO A 320 0.95 21.00 -0.38
C PRO A 320 1.77 21.15 -1.66
N GLU A 321 1.11 21.24 -2.80
CA GLU A 321 1.73 21.55 -4.08
C GLU A 321 2.20 23.01 -4.12
N MET A 322 3.30 23.28 -4.82
CA MET A 322 3.69 24.64 -5.17
C MET A 322 2.65 25.26 -6.10
N ARG A 323 2.12 26.39 -5.72
CA ARG A 323 1.07 27.08 -6.48
C ARG A 323 1.59 28.40 -7.03
N GLY A 324 0.99 28.88 -8.09
CA GLY A 324 1.22 30.13 -8.75
C GLY A 324 0.53 30.12 -10.11
N GLU A 325 -0.12 31.20 -10.50
CA GLU A 325 -0.91 31.29 -11.73
C GLU A 325 -0.31 32.27 -12.73
N LEU A 326 0.56 33.19 -12.26
CA LEU A 326 1.15 34.21 -13.11
C LEU A 326 2.27 33.64 -13.97
N GLN A 327 2.37 34.10 -15.20
CA GLN A 327 3.52 33.75 -16.05
C GLN A 327 4.77 34.48 -15.56
N SER A 328 5.93 33.80 -15.61
CA SER A 328 7.21 34.39 -15.24
C SER A 328 7.59 35.50 -16.22
N PRO A 329 8.13 36.66 -15.73
CA PRO A 329 8.81 37.60 -16.61
C PRO A 329 9.97 36.92 -17.34
N VAL A 330 10.21 37.32 -18.59
CA VAL A 330 11.34 36.79 -19.38
C VAL A 330 12.69 37.20 -18.77
N THR A 331 12.77 38.40 -18.21
CA THR A 331 13.94 38.92 -17.52
C THR A 331 13.52 39.86 -16.38
N GLY A 332 14.31 39.90 -15.33
CA GLY A 332 14.04 40.79 -14.20
C GLY A 332 15.13 40.68 -13.14
N ASP A 333 15.18 41.62 -12.25
CA ASP A 333 16.00 41.56 -11.04
C ASP A 333 15.39 40.54 -10.08
N ILE A 334 16.19 39.89 -9.25
CA ILE A 334 15.67 39.10 -8.13
C ILE A 334 15.85 39.90 -6.87
N CYS A 335 14.74 40.30 -6.25
CA CYS A 335 14.73 41.14 -5.07
C CYS A 335 14.22 40.37 -3.85
N PHE A 336 14.99 40.41 -2.77
CA PHE A 336 14.59 39.93 -1.45
C PHE A 336 14.17 41.12 -0.62
N GLU A 337 12.97 41.06 -0.05
CA GLU A 337 12.43 42.08 0.84
C GLU A 337 12.12 41.50 2.21
N HIS A 338 12.92 41.87 3.22
CA HIS A 338 12.76 41.45 4.61
C HIS A 338 12.62 39.92 4.77
N VAL A 339 13.40 39.14 4.03
CA VAL A 339 13.29 37.68 3.97
C VAL A 339 13.92 37.04 5.20
N SER A 340 13.10 36.30 5.95
CA SER A 340 13.57 35.36 6.96
C SER A 340 13.19 33.94 6.57
N PHE A 341 14.13 33.00 6.73
CA PHE A 341 13.94 31.62 6.33
C PHE A 341 14.58 30.66 7.33
N ALA A 342 13.83 29.60 7.66
CA ALA A 342 14.26 28.48 8.50
C ALA A 342 14.11 27.14 7.79
N TYR A 343 15.10 26.26 7.96
CA TYR A 343 14.92 24.82 7.70
C TYR A 343 14.35 24.17 8.96
N ARG A 344 13.07 23.81 8.96
CA ARG A 344 12.33 23.35 10.14
C ARG A 344 12.40 24.41 11.25
N ASP A 345 13.02 24.08 12.40
CA ASP A 345 13.11 24.97 13.56
C ASP A 345 14.39 25.82 13.59
N LYS A 346 15.31 25.63 12.62
CA LYS A 346 16.58 26.36 12.58
C LYS A 346 16.51 27.50 11.56
N GLU A 347 16.41 28.72 12.05
CA GLU A 347 16.46 29.94 11.22
C GLU A 347 17.89 30.14 10.65
N VAL A 348 17.97 30.42 9.36
CA VAL A 348 19.23 30.53 8.59
C VAL A 348 19.38 31.90 7.95
N LEU A 349 18.27 32.54 7.56
CA LEU A 349 18.25 33.89 7.05
C LEU A 349 17.41 34.78 7.97
N HIS A 350 17.94 35.90 8.37
CA HIS A 350 17.31 36.83 9.27
C HIS A 350 17.17 38.19 8.61
N ASP A 351 15.97 38.59 8.25
CA ASP A 351 15.63 39.94 7.70
C ASP A 351 16.52 40.38 6.55
N VAL A 352 16.74 39.51 5.58
CA VAL A 352 17.63 39.74 4.44
C VAL A 352 16.92 40.54 3.36
N SER A 353 17.50 41.68 2.98
CA SER A 353 17.06 42.55 1.88
C SER A 353 18.23 42.74 0.92
N ILE A 354 18.17 42.13 -0.27
CA ILE A 354 19.20 42.23 -1.32
C ILE A 354 18.54 42.27 -2.70
N THR A 355 19.21 42.87 -3.65
CA THR A 355 18.82 42.87 -5.06
C THR A 355 19.92 42.27 -5.90
N LEU A 356 19.57 41.24 -6.66
CA LEU A 356 20.42 40.61 -7.67
C LEU A 356 20.01 41.17 -9.02
N SER A 357 20.82 42.07 -9.57
CA SER A 357 20.48 42.80 -10.80
C SER A 357 20.56 41.90 -12.02
N LYS A 358 19.62 42.04 -12.95
CA LYS A 358 19.65 41.35 -14.23
C LYS A 358 20.93 41.62 -15.01
N ASN A 359 21.37 40.67 -15.80
CA ASN A 359 22.57 40.78 -16.64
C ASN A 359 23.85 41.13 -15.88
N SER A 360 23.91 40.85 -14.57
CA SER A 360 25.07 41.05 -13.74
C SER A 360 25.63 39.74 -13.19
N LEU A 361 26.91 39.76 -12.81
CA LEU A 361 27.51 38.66 -12.05
C LEU A 361 27.53 39.07 -10.57
N THR A 362 26.78 38.36 -9.74
CA THR A 362 26.75 38.59 -8.31
C THR A 362 27.43 37.44 -7.57
N ALA A 363 28.43 37.72 -6.75
CA ALA A 363 29.09 36.72 -5.92
C ALA A 363 28.61 36.83 -4.45
N LEU A 364 28.11 35.71 -3.90
CA LEU A 364 27.79 35.59 -2.49
C LEU A 364 29.00 35.10 -1.70
N VAL A 365 29.58 35.92 -0.86
CA VAL A 365 30.80 35.62 -0.11
C VAL A 365 30.49 35.56 1.39
N GLY A 366 31.16 34.67 2.10
CA GLY A 366 30.99 34.53 3.56
C GLY A 366 31.45 33.15 4.07
N PRO A 367 31.51 32.94 5.37
CA PRO A 367 31.92 31.67 5.96
C PRO A 367 30.94 30.55 5.66
N SER A 368 31.38 29.28 5.88
CA SER A 368 30.48 28.12 5.74
C SER A 368 29.32 28.28 6.73
N GLY A 369 28.08 27.97 6.27
CA GLY A 369 26.87 28.09 7.07
C GLY A 369 26.24 29.49 7.11
N SER A 370 26.77 30.52 6.43
CA SER A 370 26.23 31.88 6.39
C SER A 370 24.95 32.07 5.54
N GLY A 371 24.36 30.98 5.03
CA GLY A 371 23.11 31.06 4.26
C GLY A 371 23.24 31.25 2.75
N LYS A 372 24.46 31.29 2.17
CA LYS A 372 24.68 31.48 0.72
C LYS A 372 23.88 30.52 -0.17
N SER A 373 23.97 29.22 0.11
CA SER A 373 23.22 28.20 -0.63
C SER A 373 21.70 28.30 -0.39
N THR A 374 21.29 28.84 0.77
CA THR A 374 19.88 29.07 1.07
C THR A 374 19.33 30.22 0.22
N VAL A 375 20.09 31.32 0.07
CA VAL A 375 19.72 32.42 -0.84
C VAL A 375 19.57 31.88 -2.27
N MET A 376 20.52 31.08 -2.77
CA MET A 376 20.43 30.47 -4.11
C MET A 376 19.19 29.58 -4.27
N LYS A 377 18.86 28.79 -3.25
CA LYS A 377 17.66 27.93 -3.26
C LYS A 377 16.37 28.75 -3.24
N LEU A 378 16.35 29.90 -2.55
CA LEU A 378 15.20 30.81 -2.57
C LEU A 378 15.09 31.56 -3.90
N CYS A 379 16.23 31.96 -4.54
CA CYS A 379 16.23 32.52 -5.89
C CYS A 379 15.61 31.57 -6.92
N ALA A 380 15.85 30.26 -6.77
CA ALA A 380 15.24 29.25 -7.62
C ALA A 380 13.88 28.73 -7.10
N ARG A 381 13.34 29.37 -6.08
CA ARG A 381 12.07 28.99 -5.46
C ARG A 381 12.00 27.50 -5.08
N PHE A 382 13.09 26.93 -4.51
CA PHE A 382 13.02 25.59 -3.90
C PHE A 382 12.18 25.60 -2.63
N TYR A 383 12.09 26.76 -2.01
CA TYR A 383 11.31 27.07 -0.82
C TYR A 383 10.66 28.44 -0.98
N ASP A 384 9.50 28.62 -0.38
CA ASP A 384 8.95 29.94 -0.15
C ASP A 384 9.38 30.43 1.25
N PRO A 385 9.75 31.70 1.44
CA PRO A 385 10.20 32.21 2.74
C PRO A 385 9.04 32.28 3.74
N GLN A 386 9.34 32.09 5.04
CA GLN A 386 8.33 32.21 6.09
C GLN A 386 7.96 33.68 6.40
N LYS A 387 8.91 34.62 6.21
CA LYS A 387 8.66 36.06 6.36
C LYS A 387 9.33 36.81 5.22
N GLY A 388 8.77 37.94 4.86
CA GLY A 388 9.21 38.73 3.72
C GLY A 388 8.75 38.16 2.39
N ARG A 389 9.32 38.63 1.30
CA ARG A 389 8.99 38.16 -0.06
C ARG A 389 10.20 38.15 -0.98
N VAL A 390 10.20 37.28 -1.95
CA VAL A 390 11.16 37.28 -3.03
C VAL A 390 10.40 37.66 -4.31
N PHE A 391 10.94 38.55 -5.09
CA PHE A 391 10.37 39.00 -6.36
C PHE A 391 11.27 38.59 -7.51
N PHE A 392 10.65 38.32 -8.66
CA PHE A 392 11.34 38.24 -9.93
C PHE A 392 10.77 39.31 -10.88
N GLY A 393 11.56 40.32 -11.19
CA GLY A 393 11.05 41.58 -11.72
C GLY A 393 10.07 42.21 -10.76
N ASP A 394 8.89 42.58 -11.24
CA ASP A 394 7.83 43.18 -10.43
C ASP A 394 6.85 42.18 -9.82
N LEU A 395 7.07 40.88 -10.03
CA LEU A 395 6.14 39.84 -9.60
C LEU A 395 6.68 39.07 -8.38
N PRO A 396 5.87 38.92 -7.31
CA PRO A 396 6.23 38.06 -6.20
C PRO A 396 6.33 36.60 -6.66
N MET A 397 7.43 35.93 -6.33
CA MET A 397 7.72 34.56 -6.79
C MET A 397 6.67 33.54 -6.37
N ASP A 398 6.03 33.71 -5.21
CA ASP A 398 4.98 32.83 -4.70
C ASP A 398 3.71 32.84 -5.57
N LYS A 399 3.55 33.86 -6.41
CA LYS A 399 2.43 33.98 -7.38
C LYS A 399 2.74 33.48 -8.79
N ILE A 400 4.02 33.27 -9.12
CA ILE A 400 4.46 32.82 -10.44
C ILE A 400 4.23 31.32 -10.55
N ASN A 401 3.75 30.86 -11.71
CA ASN A 401 3.65 29.44 -12.02
C ASN A 401 5.05 28.78 -11.94
N PRO A 402 5.24 27.72 -11.14
CA PRO A 402 6.55 27.11 -10.94
C PRO A 402 7.23 26.65 -12.22
N GLU A 403 6.47 26.08 -13.17
CA GLU A 403 7.02 25.61 -14.46
C GLU A 403 7.48 26.79 -15.32
N SER A 404 6.69 27.86 -15.35
CA SER A 404 7.05 29.08 -16.04
C SER A 404 8.30 29.72 -15.44
N LEU A 405 8.43 29.73 -14.11
CA LEU A 405 9.63 30.22 -13.43
C LEU A 405 10.87 29.40 -13.77
N MET A 406 10.75 28.07 -13.70
CA MET A 406 11.87 27.16 -13.99
C MET A 406 12.32 27.20 -15.46
N SER A 407 11.46 27.61 -16.40
CA SER A 407 11.86 27.82 -17.81
C SER A 407 12.83 28.98 -18.00
N HIS A 408 12.95 29.88 -17.02
CA HIS A 408 13.84 31.05 -17.06
C HIS A 408 15.03 30.95 -16.09
N ILE A 409 15.12 29.88 -15.28
CA ILE A 409 16.19 29.65 -14.30
C ILE A 409 16.96 28.40 -14.68
N SER A 410 18.29 28.50 -14.70
CA SER A 410 19.19 27.35 -14.81
C SER A 410 20.04 27.22 -13.55
N MET A 411 20.20 26.02 -13.02
CA MET A 411 21.03 25.75 -11.86
C MET A 411 22.09 24.72 -12.16
N VAL A 412 23.29 24.96 -11.67
CA VAL A 412 24.38 24.00 -11.61
C VAL A 412 24.51 23.49 -10.18
N PHE A 413 24.25 22.19 -9.98
CA PHE A 413 24.36 21.57 -8.66
C PHE A 413 25.79 21.13 -8.39
N GLN A 414 26.15 21.04 -7.10
CA GLN A 414 27.46 20.52 -6.68
C GLN A 414 27.54 19.00 -6.97
N ASP A 415 26.46 18.28 -6.67
CA ASP A 415 26.33 16.85 -6.99
C ASP A 415 25.59 16.72 -8.32
N VAL A 416 26.35 16.31 -9.35
CA VAL A 416 25.83 16.17 -10.72
C VAL A 416 25.22 14.79 -10.90
N TYR A 417 24.01 14.74 -11.46
CA TYR A 417 23.36 13.49 -11.87
C TYR A 417 23.33 13.40 -13.39
N LEU A 418 23.78 12.27 -13.93
CA LEU A 418 23.67 11.94 -15.34
C LEU A 418 22.63 10.82 -15.50
N PHE A 419 21.69 11.03 -16.41
CA PHE A 419 20.75 9.98 -16.79
C PHE A 419 21.48 8.90 -17.59
N GLN A 420 21.02 7.66 -17.44
CA GLN A 420 21.53 6.52 -18.22
C GLN A 420 21.06 6.64 -19.69
N ASP A 421 21.67 7.54 -20.41
CA ASP A 421 21.37 7.91 -21.78
C ASP A 421 22.65 8.43 -22.44
N THR A 422 22.61 8.76 -23.73
CA THR A 422 23.75 9.33 -24.45
C THR A 422 24.14 10.69 -23.86
N VAL A 423 25.39 11.11 -24.08
CA VAL A 423 25.86 12.46 -23.72
C VAL A 423 25.01 13.52 -24.42
N ARG A 424 24.66 13.29 -25.68
CA ARG A 424 23.75 14.12 -26.49
C ARG A 424 22.42 14.36 -25.80
N ASN A 425 21.77 13.31 -25.34
CA ASN A 425 20.48 13.41 -24.68
C ASN A 425 20.59 14.06 -23.31
N ASN A 426 21.63 13.79 -22.53
CA ASN A 426 21.89 14.48 -21.27
C ASN A 426 22.04 16.00 -21.44
N ILE A 427 22.72 16.47 -22.50
CA ILE A 427 22.82 17.91 -22.80
C ILE A 427 21.48 18.47 -23.28
N ARG A 428 20.71 17.69 -24.09
CA ARG A 428 19.41 18.09 -24.64
C ARG A 428 18.36 18.34 -23.56
N PHE A 429 18.52 17.80 -22.33
CA PHE A 429 17.63 18.13 -21.20
C PHE A 429 17.51 19.63 -20.93
N GLY A 430 18.54 20.41 -21.22
CA GLY A 430 18.53 21.86 -21.02
C GLY A 430 17.57 22.61 -21.97
N LYS A 431 17.26 22.03 -23.14
CA LYS A 431 16.35 22.60 -24.13
C LYS A 431 15.67 21.49 -24.93
N ALA A 432 14.41 21.25 -24.64
CA ALA A 432 13.61 20.27 -25.39
C ALA A 432 13.57 20.66 -26.90
N GLY A 433 13.91 19.70 -27.78
CA GLY A 433 13.96 19.93 -29.23
C GLY A 433 15.23 20.64 -29.74
N ALA A 434 16.27 20.78 -28.91
CA ALA A 434 17.56 21.30 -29.36
C ALA A 434 18.13 20.47 -30.53
N THR A 435 18.63 21.16 -31.55
CA THR A 435 19.34 20.53 -32.67
C THR A 435 20.73 20.05 -32.25
N ASP A 436 21.31 19.14 -33.03
CA ASP A 436 22.64 18.63 -32.73
C ASP A 436 23.70 19.73 -32.76
N ASP A 437 23.57 20.71 -33.65
CA ASP A 437 24.46 21.87 -33.71
C ASP A 437 24.35 22.73 -32.45
N GLU A 438 23.13 22.95 -31.93
CA GLU A 438 22.92 23.69 -30.66
C GLU A 438 23.52 22.94 -29.48
N ILE A 439 23.46 21.61 -29.46
CA ILE A 439 24.10 20.77 -28.43
C ILE A 439 25.63 20.92 -28.48
N ILE A 440 26.22 20.85 -29.69
CA ILE A 440 27.68 21.01 -29.87
C ILE A 440 28.12 22.43 -29.44
N VAL A 441 27.41 23.47 -29.85
CA VAL A 441 27.68 24.83 -29.42
C VAL A 441 27.60 25.01 -27.92
N ALA A 442 26.59 24.42 -27.28
CA ALA A 442 26.45 24.44 -25.81
C ALA A 442 27.64 23.74 -25.12
N ALA A 443 28.05 22.57 -25.65
CA ALA A 443 29.19 21.82 -25.13
C ALA A 443 30.51 22.58 -25.31
N GLN A 444 30.69 23.29 -26.42
CA GLN A 444 31.86 24.16 -26.67
C GLN A 444 31.88 25.33 -25.65
N LYS A 445 30.75 26.01 -25.45
CA LYS A 445 30.63 27.08 -24.45
C LYS A 445 30.92 26.61 -23.03
N ALA A 446 30.52 25.37 -22.71
CA ALA A 446 30.79 24.73 -21.42
C ALA A 446 32.19 24.12 -21.32
N CYS A 447 33.05 24.27 -22.35
CA CYS A 447 34.41 23.69 -22.45
C CYS A 447 34.44 22.16 -22.28
N CYS A 448 33.36 21.45 -22.64
CA CYS A 448 33.28 19.99 -22.53
C CYS A 448 33.31 19.27 -23.88
N HIS A 449 33.26 19.97 -25.02
CA HIS A 449 33.29 19.37 -26.35
C HIS A 449 34.51 18.48 -26.59
N ASP A 450 35.72 18.99 -26.28
CA ASP A 450 36.98 18.30 -26.59
C ASP A 450 37.10 16.98 -25.83
N PHE A 451 36.72 16.92 -24.57
CA PHE A 451 36.75 15.65 -23.83
C PHE A 451 35.65 14.69 -24.26
N ILE A 452 34.45 15.21 -24.66
CA ILE A 452 33.39 14.35 -25.20
C ILE A 452 33.89 13.66 -26.50
N MET A 453 34.56 14.38 -27.37
CA MET A 453 35.13 13.81 -28.60
C MET A 453 36.24 12.78 -28.37
N GLN A 454 36.85 12.75 -27.17
CA GLN A 454 37.83 11.73 -26.78
C GLN A 454 37.15 10.44 -26.24
N LEU A 455 35.84 10.46 -25.97
CA LEU A 455 35.12 9.27 -25.58
C LEU A 455 34.96 8.30 -26.75
N PRO A 456 34.92 6.96 -26.50
CA PRO A 456 34.83 5.96 -27.57
C PRO A 456 33.65 6.15 -28.55
N GLN A 457 32.54 6.71 -28.05
CA GLN A 457 31.33 6.95 -28.82
C GLN A 457 30.97 8.43 -28.93
N GLY A 458 31.83 9.35 -28.45
CA GLY A 458 31.58 10.78 -28.50
C GLY A 458 30.29 11.18 -27.81
N TYR A 459 29.40 11.77 -28.57
CA TYR A 459 28.08 12.22 -28.07
C TYR A 459 27.03 11.11 -27.95
N ASP A 460 27.25 9.91 -28.52
CA ASP A 460 26.28 8.79 -28.58
C ASP A 460 26.49 7.74 -27.51
#